data_f97a6038355e61f949801609d723aa3c
#
_entry.id   f97a6038355e61f949801609d723aa3c
#
_cell.length_a   1.000
_cell.length_b   1.000
_cell.length_c   1.000
_cell.angle_alpha   90.00
_cell.angle_beta   90.00
_cell.angle_gamma   90.00
#
_symmetry.space_group_name_H-M   'P 1'
#
loop_
_entity.id
_entity.type
_entity.pdbx_description
1 polymer ?
#
loop_
_entity_poly.entity_id
_entity_poly.type
_entity_poly.pdbx_seq_one_letter_code
_entity_poly.pdbx_strand_id
1 'polypeptide(L)'
;MFKFSGKVSALALLIVSAGAYASEINLYSINTGSFVYHLTGNQGQYNENFNNQFYSVERKFSENSKYSALVGTLKNSFDDRCLSLALRRDWQSWDSGWFFKGIYGYTGEFFFDAFSHCGDRGSYHTFKKVTGVGFSPYLYHGVQYNFTRQVGVEAGIIFPTIFAASVQWSFR
;
A
#
# COMPACT_ATOMS: atom_id res chain seq x y z
N MET A 1 42.53 -2.88 12.52
CA MET A 1 42.54 -4.04 11.60
C MET A 1 41.11 -4.59 11.56
N PHE A 2 40.27 -4.03 10.68
CA PHE A 2 38.85 -4.39 10.56
C PHE A 2 38.69 -5.37 9.40
N LYS A 3 38.27 -6.60 9.70
CA LYS A 3 37.88 -7.61 8.70
C LYS A 3 36.42 -7.36 8.29
N PHE A 4 36.22 -6.83 7.10
CA PHE A 4 34.92 -6.87 6.43
C PHE A 4 34.71 -8.28 5.85
N SER A 5 33.81 -9.03 6.45
CA SER A 5 33.39 -10.35 5.99
C SER A 5 32.37 -10.20 4.87
N GLY A 6 32.73 -10.64 3.67
CA GLY A 6 31.90 -10.61 2.47
C GLY A 6 30.74 -11.60 2.53
N LYS A 7 29.53 -11.10 2.72
CA LYS A 7 28.26 -11.84 2.54
C LYS A 7 27.18 -11.03 1.81
N VAL A 8 27.54 -10.14 0.91
CA VAL A 8 26.57 -9.31 0.14
C VAL A 8 26.45 -9.76 -1.32
N SER A 9 27.17 -10.79 -1.78
CA SER A 9 27.25 -11.11 -3.21
C SER A 9 26.24 -12.14 -3.75
N ALA A 10 25.32 -12.65 -2.95
CA ALA A 10 24.38 -13.71 -3.40
C ALA A 10 22.96 -13.23 -3.79
N LEU A 11 22.62 -11.97 -3.54
CA LEU A 11 21.25 -11.46 -3.83
C LEU A 11 21.13 -10.76 -5.19
N ALA A 12 22.22 -10.51 -5.88
CA ALA A 12 22.24 -9.73 -7.14
C ALA A 12 22.08 -10.57 -8.41
N LEU A 13 22.08 -11.90 -8.35
CA LEU A 13 22.11 -12.77 -9.54
C LEU A 13 20.78 -13.38 -9.97
N LEU A 14 19.67 -13.07 -9.30
CA LEU A 14 18.35 -13.62 -9.65
C LEU A 14 17.48 -12.71 -10.54
N ILE A 15 18.01 -11.60 -11.04
CA ILE A 15 17.21 -10.59 -11.77
C ILE A 15 17.38 -10.66 -13.29
N VAL A 16 18.22 -11.52 -13.86
CA VAL A 16 18.60 -11.46 -15.27
C VAL A 16 18.13 -12.65 -16.11
N SER A 17 16.93 -13.14 -15.91
CA SER A 17 16.31 -14.06 -16.88
C SER A 17 14.85 -13.73 -17.18
N ALA A 18 14.55 -12.46 -17.48
CA ALA A 18 13.26 -12.08 -18.06
C ALA A 18 13.38 -12.18 -19.58
N GLY A 19 13.22 -13.40 -20.10
CA GLY A 19 13.05 -13.65 -21.53
C GLY A 19 11.84 -12.89 -22.07
N ALA A 20 11.95 -12.44 -23.31
CA ALA A 20 10.89 -11.79 -24.06
C ALA A 20 9.69 -12.74 -24.20
N TYR A 21 8.68 -12.55 -23.36
CA TYR A 21 7.34 -13.12 -23.56
C TYR A 21 6.38 -12.05 -24.04
N ALA A 22 5.49 -12.41 -24.96
CA ALA A 22 4.43 -11.57 -25.52
C ALA A 22 3.71 -10.78 -24.42
N SER A 23 3.19 -9.60 -24.76
CA SER A 23 2.61 -8.62 -23.84
C SER A 23 1.36 -9.14 -23.12
N GLU A 24 1.54 -10.02 -22.17
CA GLU A 24 0.48 -10.40 -21.25
C GLU A 24 0.40 -9.38 -20.14
N ILE A 25 -0.76 -8.73 -20.05
CA ILE A 25 -1.00 -7.69 -19.05
C ILE A 25 -1.30 -8.36 -17.71
N ASN A 26 -0.60 -7.96 -16.68
CA ASN A 26 -0.86 -8.40 -15.32
C ASN A 26 -2.21 -7.86 -14.84
N LEU A 27 -3.13 -8.74 -14.46
CA LEU A 27 -4.44 -8.38 -13.93
C LEU A 27 -4.48 -8.31 -12.41
N TYR A 28 -3.58 -9.03 -11.75
CA TYR A 28 -3.52 -9.10 -10.29
C TYR A 28 -2.26 -8.45 -9.77
N SER A 29 -2.33 -7.88 -8.58
CA SER A 29 -1.16 -7.43 -7.84
C SER A 29 -1.34 -7.60 -6.35
N ILE A 30 -0.21 -7.76 -5.66
CA ILE A 30 -0.10 -7.77 -4.21
C ILE A 30 0.77 -6.59 -3.79
N ASN A 31 0.34 -5.83 -2.80
CA ASN A 31 1.17 -4.81 -2.17
C ASN A 31 1.67 -5.32 -0.82
N THR A 32 2.93 -5.07 -0.54
CA THR A 32 3.62 -5.53 0.68
C THR A 32 4.69 -4.53 1.11
N GLY A 33 5.31 -4.79 2.26
CA GLY A 33 6.51 -4.08 2.69
C GLY A 33 6.31 -2.57 2.80
N SER A 34 5.19 -2.15 3.38
CA SER A 34 4.86 -0.74 3.45
C SER A 34 5.42 -0.06 4.70
N PHE A 35 5.73 1.19 4.53
CA PHE A 35 6.18 2.10 5.58
C PHE A 35 5.35 3.37 5.52
N VAL A 36 5.01 3.92 6.68
CA VAL A 36 4.30 5.20 6.81
C VAL A 36 5.07 6.16 7.71
N TYR A 37 4.95 7.44 7.39
CA TYR A 37 5.52 8.53 8.17
C TYR A 37 4.52 9.70 8.22
N HIS A 38 4.18 10.15 9.44
CA HIS A 38 3.34 11.31 9.63
C HIS A 38 4.15 12.58 9.46
N LEU A 39 3.75 13.44 8.55
CA LEU A 39 4.42 14.72 8.27
C LEU A 39 4.17 15.78 9.35
N THR A 40 3.14 15.57 10.18
CA THR A 40 2.81 16.44 11.31
C THR A 40 3.14 15.72 12.62
N GLY A 41 3.89 16.37 13.50
CA GLY A 41 4.22 15.83 14.82
C GLY A 41 2.98 15.63 15.69
N ASN A 42 3.01 14.64 16.58
CA ASN A 42 1.85 14.16 17.34
C ASN A 42 1.92 14.33 18.86
N GLN A 43 3.01 14.88 19.38
CA GLN A 43 3.22 15.00 20.83
C GLN A 43 3.05 13.68 21.61
N GLY A 44 3.36 12.53 20.98
CA GLY A 44 3.28 11.21 21.62
C GLY A 44 1.87 10.55 21.61
N GLN A 45 0.92 11.09 20.88
CA GLN A 45 -0.44 10.55 20.83
C GLN A 45 -0.58 9.27 19.97
N TYR A 46 0.33 9.08 19.02
CA TYR A 46 0.38 7.91 18.10
C TYR A 46 1.80 7.69 17.56
N ASN A 47 2.03 6.56 16.91
CA ASN A 47 3.31 6.28 16.26
C ASN A 47 3.50 7.16 15.02
N GLU A 48 4.55 7.99 14.98
CA GLU A 48 4.82 8.90 13.86
C GLU A 48 5.30 8.20 12.62
N ASN A 49 6.12 7.17 12.80
CA ASN A 49 6.68 6.39 11.69
C ASN A 49 6.71 4.90 12.07
N PHE A 50 6.27 4.05 11.18
CA PHE A 50 6.23 2.61 11.43
C PHE A 50 6.00 1.79 10.15
N ASN A 51 6.33 0.51 10.22
CA ASN A 51 5.88 -0.48 9.25
C ASN A 51 4.40 -0.77 9.54
N ASN A 52 3.50 -0.20 8.74
CA ASN A 52 2.06 -0.37 8.93
C ASN A 52 1.55 -1.73 8.43
N GLN A 53 2.44 -2.61 8.01
CA GLN A 53 2.10 -3.96 7.57
C GLN A 53 0.90 -3.98 6.61
N PHE A 54 0.92 -3.09 5.64
CA PHE A 54 -0.08 -3.06 4.59
C PHE A 54 0.13 -4.26 3.67
N TYR A 55 -0.89 -5.09 3.59
CA TYR A 55 -0.98 -6.20 2.65
C TYR A 55 -2.28 -6.05 1.89
N SER A 56 -2.23 -6.01 0.59
CA SER A 56 -3.43 -5.96 -0.22
C SER A 56 -3.32 -6.83 -1.46
N VAL A 57 -4.47 -7.30 -1.91
CA VAL A 57 -4.66 -7.91 -3.23
C VAL A 57 -5.46 -6.93 -4.06
N GLU A 58 -5.02 -6.73 -5.28
CA GLU A 58 -5.71 -5.92 -6.27
C GLU A 58 -6.05 -6.75 -7.49
N ARG A 59 -7.17 -6.43 -8.11
CA ARG A 59 -7.56 -6.96 -9.40
C ARG A 59 -7.98 -5.83 -10.32
N LYS A 60 -7.32 -5.69 -11.46
CA LYS A 60 -7.75 -4.82 -12.55
C LYS A 60 -9.10 -5.30 -13.11
N PHE A 61 -10.00 -4.39 -13.45
CA PHE A 61 -11.31 -4.78 -13.99
C PHE A 61 -11.20 -5.41 -15.38
N SER A 62 -10.25 -4.96 -16.18
CA SER A 62 -9.88 -5.54 -17.47
C SER A 62 -8.45 -5.15 -17.83
N GLU A 63 -7.88 -5.74 -18.87
CA GLU A 63 -6.52 -5.44 -19.35
C GLU A 63 -6.30 -3.95 -19.63
N ASN A 64 -7.28 -3.30 -20.24
CA ASN A 64 -7.22 -1.87 -20.60
C ASN A 64 -7.82 -0.94 -19.54
N SER A 65 -8.29 -1.47 -18.42
CA SER A 65 -8.88 -0.66 -17.36
C SER A 65 -7.82 0.18 -16.65
N LYS A 66 -8.17 1.44 -16.40
CA LYS A 66 -7.43 2.31 -15.47
C LYS A 66 -7.81 2.07 -14.00
N TYR A 67 -8.76 1.18 -13.73
CA TYR A 67 -9.28 0.92 -12.40
C TYR A 67 -9.01 -0.50 -11.95
N SER A 68 -8.73 -0.66 -10.66
CA SER A 68 -8.59 -1.93 -9.95
C SER A 68 -9.39 -1.92 -8.67
N ALA A 69 -10.02 -3.04 -8.31
CA ALA A 69 -10.53 -3.25 -6.96
C ALA A 69 -9.37 -3.66 -6.05
N LEU A 70 -9.36 -3.15 -4.82
CA LEU A 70 -8.35 -3.43 -3.80
C LEU A 70 -9.03 -3.90 -2.52
N VAL A 71 -8.56 -5.02 -2.00
CA VAL A 71 -8.90 -5.52 -0.65
C VAL A 71 -7.61 -5.74 0.09
N GLY A 72 -7.51 -5.22 1.31
CA GLY A 72 -6.27 -5.31 2.07
C GLY A 72 -6.47 -5.14 3.56
N THR A 73 -5.38 -5.21 4.28
CA THR A 73 -5.32 -4.95 5.72
C THR A 73 -4.07 -4.16 6.03
N LEU A 74 -4.16 -3.31 7.02
CA LEU A 74 -3.04 -2.50 7.52
C LEU A 74 -3.14 -2.34 9.04
N LYS A 75 -2.05 -1.95 9.66
CA LYS A 75 -2.05 -1.41 11.01
C LYS A 75 -2.18 0.09 10.97
N ASN A 76 -3.07 0.63 11.80
CA ASN A 76 -3.19 2.08 11.99
C ASN A 76 -2.07 2.61 12.89
N SER A 77 -2.05 3.91 13.13
CA SER A 77 -1.02 4.57 13.98
C SER A 77 -1.08 4.19 15.46
N PHE A 78 -2.08 3.45 15.87
CA PHE A 78 -2.26 2.92 17.23
C PHE A 78 -1.94 1.43 17.33
N ASP A 79 -1.37 0.84 16.27
CA ASP A 79 -1.03 -0.59 16.12
C ASP A 79 -2.25 -1.53 16.01
N ASP A 80 -3.44 -0.99 15.79
CA ASP A 80 -4.65 -1.78 15.59
C ASP A 80 -4.78 -2.23 14.15
N ARG A 81 -5.19 -3.47 13.91
CA ARG A 81 -5.39 -4.03 12.56
C ARG A 81 -6.71 -3.54 11.98
N CYS A 82 -6.66 -3.03 10.75
CA CYS A 82 -7.78 -2.53 10.00
C CYS A 82 -7.94 -3.25 8.67
N LEU A 83 -9.18 -3.42 8.21
CA LEU A 83 -9.50 -3.85 6.86
C LEU A 83 -9.55 -2.62 5.93
N SER A 84 -9.11 -2.78 4.69
CA SER A 84 -9.20 -1.75 3.65
C SER A 84 -9.95 -2.27 2.44
N LEU A 85 -10.93 -1.52 1.98
CA LEU A 85 -11.69 -1.76 0.75
C LEU A 85 -11.60 -0.51 -0.12
N ALA A 86 -11.03 -0.62 -1.30
CA ALA A 86 -10.75 0.54 -2.11
C ALA A 86 -10.82 0.27 -3.62
N LEU A 87 -10.90 1.38 -4.35
CA LEU A 87 -10.71 1.46 -5.78
C LEU A 87 -9.37 2.14 -6.04
N ARG A 88 -8.51 1.53 -6.83
CA ARG A 88 -7.30 2.16 -7.35
C ARG A 88 -7.57 2.69 -8.75
N ARG A 89 -7.01 3.86 -9.07
CA ARG A 89 -7.03 4.45 -10.39
C ARG A 89 -5.61 4.80 -10.86
N ASP A 90 -5.25 4.34 -12.07
CA ASP A 90 -4.07 4.80 -12.79
C ASP A 90 -4.45 6.08 -13.54
N TRP A 91 -4.01 7.24 -13.03
CA TRP A 91 -4.31 8.54 -13.62
C TRP A 91 -3.51 8.78 -14.90
N GLN A 92 -2.21 8.48 -14.81
CA GLN A 92 -1.26 8.67 -15.89
C GLN A 92 -0.21 7.55 -15.85
N SER A 93 0.21 7.10 -17.03
CA SER A 93 1.32 6.20 -17.23
C SER A 93 2.30 6.80 -18.25
N TRP A 94 3.59 6.53 -18.04
CA TRP A 94 4.66 6.93 -18.95
C TRP A 94 5.43 5.69 -19.40
N ASP A 95 5.92 5.69 -20.62
CA ASP A 95 6.68 4.57 -21.22
C ASP A 95 7.98 4.26 -20.45
N SER A 96 8.45 5.21 -19.65
CA SER A 96 9.60 5.06 -18.75
C SER A 96 9.36 4.19 -17.52
N GLY A 97 8.17 3.57 -17.37
CA GLY A 97 7.81 2.72 -16.24
C GLY A 97 7.25 3.45 -15.03
N TRP A 98 7.03 4.75 -15.14
CA TRP A 98 6.37 5.55 -14.11
C TRP A 98 4.85 5.56 -14.26
N PHE A 99 4.17 5.61 -13.12
CA PHE A 99 2.71 5.74 -13.03
C PHE A 99 2.34 6.76 -11.96
N PHE A 100 1.37 7.61 -12.25
CA PHE A 100 0.68 8.40 -11.22
C PHE A 100 -0.63 7.71 -10.87
N LYS A 101 -0.84 7.42 -9.58
CA LYS A 101 -1.94 6.59 -9.10
C LYS A 101 -2.68 7.24 -7.94
N GLY A 102 -3.93 6.84 -7.76
CA GLY A 102 -4.72 7.16 -6.58
C GLY A 102 -5.42 5.93 -6.04
N ILE A 103 -5.63 5.88 -4.72
CA ILE A 103 -6.46 4.88 -4.04
C ILE A 103 -7.56 5.63 -3.29
N TYR A 104 -8.79 5.20 -3.50
CA TYR A 104 -10.00 5.80 -2.96
C TYR A 104 -10.84 4.72 -2.30
N GLY A 105 -11.05 4.82 -1.01
CA GLY A 105 -11.79 3.80 -0.30
C GLY A 105 -11.96 4.11 1.17
N TYR A 106 -12.13 3.05 1.92
CA TYR A 106 -12.32 3.10 3.36
C TYR A 106 -11.39 2.10 4.04
N THR A 107 -10.98 2.41 5.26
CA THR A 107 -10.27 1.52 6.15
C THR A 107 -10.92 1.52 7.52
N GLY A 108 -11.06 0.33 8.14
CA GLY A 108 -11.80 0.23 9.40
C GLY A 108 -12.07 -1.20 9.84
N GLU A 109 -13.09 -1.37 10.68
CA GLU A 109 -13.48 -2.67 11.27
C GLU A 109 -14.46 -3.48 10.41
N PHE A 110 -15.36 -2.86 9.66
CA PHE A 110 -16.29 -3.47 8.71
C PHE A 110 -17.07 -4.68 9.23
N PHE A 111 -17.48 -4.68 10.48
CA PHE A 111 -18.25 -5.77 11.12
C PHE A 111 -17.52 -7.13 11.25
N PHE A 112 -16.19 -7.15 11.10
CA PHE A 112 -15.41 -8.35 11.31
C PHE A 112 -14.66 -8.30 12.64
N ASP A 113 -14.84 -9.31 13.48
CA ASP A 113 -14.21 -9.40 14.81
C ASP A 113 -12.70 -9.24 14.78
N ALA A 114 -12.05 -9.73 13.73
CA ALA A 114 -10.60 -9.60 13.54
C ALA A 114 -10.11 -8.14 13.43
N PHE A 115 -11.00 -7.19 13.16
CA PHE A 115 -10.71 -5.77 12.99
C PHE A 115 -11.45 -4.88 14.01
N SER A 116 -12.10 -5.46 15.02
CA SER A 116 -12.97 -4.77 15.96
C SER A 116 -12.33 -3.62 16.72
N HIS A 117 -11.00 -3.66 16.91
CA HIS A 117 -10.24 -2.61 17.60
C HIS A 117 -9.82 -1.45 16.69
N CYS A 118 -9.92 -1.58 15.37
CA CYS A 118 -9.53 -0.51 14.44
C CYS A 118 -10.25 0.82 14.72
N GLY A 119 -11.48 0.78 15.21
CA GLY A 119 -12.29 1.95 15.51
C GLY A 119 -12.16 2.54 16.91
N ASP A 120 -11.31 1.99 17.78
CA ASP A 120 -11.33 2.33 19.20
C ASP A 120 -10.59 3.63 19.53
N ARG A 121 -9.72 4.13 18.64
CA ARG A 121 -8.87 5.31 18.88
C ARG A 121 -8.80 6.26 17.67
N GLY A 122 -8.41 7.51 17.94
CA GLY A 122 -8.18 8.53 16.92
C GLY A 122 -9.44 8.93 16.15
N SER A 123 -9.27 9.26 14.87
CA SER A 123 -10.36 9.69 13.98
C SER A 123 -11.41 8.59 13.75
N TYR A 124 -11.02 7.32 13.80
CA TYR A 124 -11.93 6.18 13.73
C TYR A 124 -12.92 6.16 14.87
N HIS A 125 -12.48 6.50 16.11
CA HIS A 125 -13.32 6.53 17.29
C HIS A 125 -14.45 7.58 17.19
N THR A 126 -14.14 8.76 16.67
CA THR A 126 -15.15 9.81 16.47
C THR A 126 -16.22 9.33 15.50
N PHE A 127 -15.82 8.68 14.42
CA PHE A 127 -16.75 8.13 13.45
C PHE A 127 -17.58 6.98 14.05
N LYS A 128 -16.94 6.07 14.79
CA LYS A 128 -17.60 4.93 15.47
C LYS A 128 -18.68 5.39 16.46
N LYS A 129 -18.44 6.47 17.21
CA LYS A 129 -19.44 7.05 18.12
C LYS A 129 -20.71 7.49 17.42
N VAL A 130 -20.59 7.98 16.19
CA VAL A 130 -21.74 8.49 15.42
C VAL A 130 -22.46 7.39 14.65
N THR A 131 -21.70 6.44 14.08
CA THR A 131 -22.23 5.44 13.13
C THR A 131 -22.36 4.04 13.71
N GLY A 132 -21.75 3.76 14.86
CA GLY A 132 -21.65 2.42 15.43
C GLY A 132 -20.56 1.55 14.81
N VAL A 133 -19.86 2.03 13.78
CA VAL A 133 -18.79 1.29 13.05
C VAL A 133 -17.55 2.16 12.90
N GLY A 134 -16.41 1.63 13.28
CA GLY A 134 -15.14 2.34 13.19
C GLY A 134 -14.54 2.21 11.78
N PHE A 135 -14.76 3.20 10.92
CA PHE A 135 -14.06 3.30 9.64
C PHE A 135 -13.81 4.75 9.24
N SER A 136 -12.84 4.97 8.37
CA SER A 136 -12.42 6.28 7.90
C SER A 136 -12.18 6.26 6.39
N PRO A 137 -12.45 7.36 5.68
CA PRO A 137 -12.05 7.49 4.29
C PRO A 137 -10.54 7.31 4.13
N TYR A 138 -10.14 6.61 3.09
CA TYR A 138 -8.75 6.40 2.71
C TYR A 138 -8.53 7.02 1.33
N LEU A 139 -7.81 8.13 1.30
CA LEU A 139 -7.49 8.88 0.09
C LEU A 139 -5.97 8.93 -0.06
N TYR A 140 -5.46 8.30 -1.09
CA TYR A 140 -4.03 8.25 -1.36
C TYR A 140 -3.74 8.69 -2.79
N HIS A 141 -2.67 9.45 -2.98
CA HIS A 141 -2.07 9.74 -4.27
C HIS A 141 -0.57 9.53 -4.22
N GLY A 142 -0.04 8.88 -5.23
CA GLY A 142 1.37 8.56 -5.27
C GLY A 142 1.87 8.27 -6.68
N VAL A 143 3.17 8.11 -6.74
CA VAL A 143 3.88 7.67 -7.94
C VAL A 143 4.43 6.27 -7.70
N GLN A 144 4.37 5.46 -8.73
CA GLN A 144 4.96 4.13 -8.78
C GLN A 144 5.99 4.07 -9.88
N TYR A 145 7.10 3.42 -9.62
CA TYR A 145 8.08 3.04 -10.62
C TYR A 145 8.19 1.53 -10.72
N ASN A 146 8.00 0.99 -11.91
CA ASN A 146 8.12 -0.44 -12.19
C ASN A 146 9.54 -0.73 -12.70
N PHE A 147 10.32 -1.44 -11.91
CA PHE A 147 11.64 -1.92 -12.29
C PHE A 147 11.57 -3.05 -13.32
N THR A 148 10.53 -3.87 -13.17
CA THR A 148 10.21 -4.97 -14.09
C THR A 148 8.70 -4.97 -14.33
N ARG A 149 8.22 -5.88 -15.19
CA ARG A 149 6.77 -6.08 -15.38
C ARG A 149 6.06 -6.59 -14.12
N GLN A 150 6.80 -7.21 -13.21
CA GLN A 150 6.25 -7.85 -12.01
C GLN A 150 6.49 -7.05 -10.74
N VAL A 151 7.49 -6.17 -10.68
CA VAL A 151 7.92 -5.51 -9.45
C VAL A 151 7.99 -4.01 -9.63
N GLY A 152 7.30 -3.30 -8.75
CA GLY A 152 7.36 -1.86 -8.63
C GLY A 152 7.45 -1.39 -7.20
N VAL A 153 7.94 -0.18 -6.99
CA VAL A 153 7.83 0.56 -5.73
C VAL A 153 6.91 1.75 -5.93
N GLU A 154 6.14 2.00 -4.91
CA GLU A 154 5.18 3.09 -4.88
C GLU A 154 5.45 3.96 -3.66
N ALA A 155 5.34 5.28 -3.83
CA ALA A 155 5.44 6.25 -2.74
C ALA A 155 4.47 7.41 -2.98
N GLY A 156 3.87 7.93 -1.91
CA GLY A 156 2.90 9.02 -2.01
C GLY A 156 2.36 9.48 -0.67
N ILE A 157 1.24 10.18 -0.72
CA ILE A 157 0.59 10.78 0.43
C ILE A 157 -0.79 10.17 0.64
N ILE A 158 -1.03 9.62 1.82
CA ILE A 158 -2.37 9.40 2.35
C ILE A 158 -2.81 10.73 2.92
N PHE A 159 -3.87 11.25 2.32
CA PHE A 159 -4.36 12.58 2.67
C PHE A 159 -4.88 12.64 4.12
N PRO A 160 -4.59 13.72 4.89
CA PRO A 160 -3.93 14.93 4.40
C PRO A 160 -2.39 14.95 4.57
N THR A 161 -1.77 14.14 5.45
CA THR A 161 -0.40 14.41 5.93
C THR A 161 0.42 13.17 6.24
N ILE A 162 0.09 12.02 5.67
CA ILE A 162 0.82 10.78 5.94
C ILE A 162 1.55 10.34 4.67
N PHE A 163 2.87 10.36 4.69
CA PHE A 163 3.67 9.75 3.64
C PHE A 163 3.59 8.22 3.76
N ALA A 164 3.45 7.53 2.64
CA ALA A 164 3.46 6.07 2.58
C ALA A 164 4.31 5.58 1.41
N ALA A 165 5.02 4.48 1.62
CA ALA A 165 5.75 3.77 0.59
C ALA A 165 5.48 2.28 0.70
N SER A 166 5.44 1.58 -0.45
CA SER A 166 5.20 0.13 -0.50
C SER A 166 5.83 -0.51 -1.75
N VAL A 167 5.87 -1.83 -1.75
CA VAL A 167 6.29 -2.64 -2.90
C VAL A 167 5.07 -3.31 -3.50
N GLN A 168 4.91 -3.23 -4.81
CA GLN A 168 3.86 -3.91 -5.57
C GLN A 168 4.45 -5.05 -6.40
N TRP A 169 3.83 -6.21 -6.30
CA TRP A 169 4.10 -7.42 -7.08
C TRP A 169 2.93 -7.66 -8.00
N SER A 170 3.17 -7.70 -9.30
CA SER A 170 2.13 -7.84 -10.31
C SER A 170 2.26 -9.17 -11.06
N PHE A 171 1.13 -9.84 -11.29
CA PHE A 171 1.06 -11.16 -11.93
C PHE A 171 -0.26 -11.35 -12.68
N ARG A 172 -0.29 -12.38 -13.48
CA ARG A 172 -1.44 -12.73 -14.33
C ARG A 172 -2.54 -13.46 -13.56
#